data_2cb6f9c7e203cd1f9e81747444a9052e
#
_entry.id   2cb6f9c7e203cd1f9e81747444a9052e
#
_cell.length_a   1.000
_cell.length_b   1.000
_cell.length_c   1.000
_cell.angle_alpha   90.00
_cell.angle_beta   90.00
_cell.angle_gamma   90.00
#
_symmetry.space_group_name_H-M   'P 1'
#
loop_
_entity.id
_entity.type
_entity.pdbx_description
1 polymer ?
#
loop_
_entity_poly.entity_id
_entity_poly.type
_entity_poly.pdbx_seq_one_letter_code
_entity_poly.pdbx_strand_id
1 'polypeptide(L)'
;VAKRSPLAEKLDEVQGRIAAACAKAKREPGAVTLIAVTKTAAPEQIRELLQLGVGDLGESRAQQLSQRAMQLNEFYQRRKQHGDEAVPDKLRWHMIGHLQRNKVKAVLEVASLVHSVDSLRLAEELDIQAAKRNKRQPVLLQVNASEEPSKFGVAVGAAVHLAEQIDSMPALQLVGIMTMAEAEESEAKIRHTFVRTREVFEELKWHKIGGTSLRHLSMGMSHDFEIAIEEGATMVRIGTALFGGKPGDEVMEKE
;
A
#
# COMPACT_ATOMS: atom_id res chain seq x y z
N VAL A 1 -33.89 -5.26 -12.45
CA VAL A 1 -32.64 -4.70 -11.93
C VAL A 1 -31.81 -5.87 -11.46
N ALA A 2 -30.67 -6.13 -12.11
CA ALA A 2 -29.76 -7.19 -11.70
C ALA A 2 -29.30 -6.89 -10.25
N LYS A 3 -29.40 -7.87 -9.37
CA LYS A 3 -28.98 -7.74 -7.98
C LYS A 3 -27.47 -7.46 -7.97
N ARG A 4 -27.04 -6.36 -7.37
CA ARG A 4 -25.60 -6.05 -7.18
C ARG A 4 -24.94 -7.17 -6.38
N SER A 5 -23.70 -7.43 -6.68
CA SER A 5 -22.95 -8.43 -5.92
C SER A 5 -22.61 -7.92 -4.51
N PRO A 6 -22.45 -8.81 -3.53
CA PRO A 6 -22.05 -8.43 -2.18
C PRO A 6 -20.71 -7.67 -2.15
N LEU A 7 -19.79 -7.96 -3.06
CA LEU A 7 -18.50 -7.27 -3.16
C LEU A 7 -18.69 -5.83 -3.69
N ALA A 8 -19.55 -5.63 -4.69
CA ALA A 8 -19.87 -4.31 -5.21
C ALA A 8 -20.52 -3.41 -4.13
N GLU A 9 -21.44 -3.98 -3.33
CA GLU A 9 -22.08 -3.26 -2.22
C GLU A 9 -21.03 -2.82 -1.16
N LYS A 10 -20.12 -3.71 -0.78
CA LYS A 10 -19.03 -3.40 0.16
C LYS A 10 -18.04 -2.38 -0.40
N LEU A 11 -17.74 -2.45 -1.70
CA LEU A 11 -16.87 -1.47 -2.34
C LEU A 11 -17.52 -0.08 -2.32
N ASP A 12 -18.81 0.03 -2.64
CA ASP A 12 -19.55 1.28 -2.58
C ASP A 12 -19.55 1.85 -1.13
N GLU A 13 -19.76 0.99 -0.11
CA GLU A 13 -19.69 1.38 1.29
C GLU A 13 -18.30 1.94 1.66
N VAL A 14 -17.22 1.22 1.31
CA VAL A 14 -15.84 1.66 1.57
C VAL A 14 -15.55 2.98 0.86
N GLN A 15 -15.93 3.13 -0.40
CA GLN A 15 -15.74 4.36 -1.16
C GLN A 15 -16.54 5.53 -0.57
N GLY A 16 -17.76 5.28 -0.10
CA GLY A 16 -18.57 6.26 0.61
C GLY A 16 -17.91 6.74 1.91
N ARG A 17 -17.35 5.81 2.69
CA ARG A 17 -16.59 6.13 3.92
C ARG A 17 -15.32 6.92 3.62
N ILE A 18 -14.58 6.57 2.55
CA ILE A 18 -13.41 7.34 2.09
C ILE A 18 -13.84 8.78 1.73
N ALA A 19 -14.92 8.93 0.95
CA ALA A 19 -15.42 10.24 0.56
C ALA A 19 -15.85 11.08 1.78
N ALA A 20 -16.53 10.49 2.75
CA ALA A 20 -16.93 11.15 3.99
C ALA A 20 -15.73 11.61 4.83
N ALA A 21 -14.70 10.76 4.99
CA ALA A 21 -13.47 11.11 5.68
C ALA A 21 -12.69 12.23 4.97
N CYS A 22 -12.63 12.18 3.63
CA CYS A 22 -12.05 13.25 2.82
C CYS A 22 -12.78 14.57 3.01
N ALA A 23 -14.10 14.56 2.97
CA ALA A 23 -14.93 15.77 3.19
C ALA A 23 -14.68 16.37 4.58
N LYS A 24 -14.61 15.52 5.63
CA LYS A 24 -14.29 15.95 7.01
C LYS A 24 -12.89 16.60 7.08
N ALA A 25 -11.93 16.06 6.34
CA ALA A 25 -10.57 16.58 6.26
C ALA A 25 -10.40 17.73 5.23
N LYS A 26 -11.48 18.19 4.59
CA LYS A 26 -11.46 19.20 3.51
C LYS A 26 -10.53 18.82 2.35
N ARG A 27 -10.56 17.55 1.95
CA ARG A 27 -9.78 16.98 0.87
C ARG A 27 -10.69 16.42 -0.22
N GLU A 28 -10.21 16.40 -1.46
CA GLU A 28 -10.90 15.74 -2.56
C GLU A 28 -10.82 14.19 -2.42
N PRO A 29 -11.90 13.44 -2.66
CA PRO A 29 -11.89 11.97 -2.59
C PRO A 29 -10.84 11.34 -3.50
N GLY A 30 -10.59 11.93 -4.68
CA GLY A 30 -9.56 11.49 -5.62
C GLY A 30 -8.10 11.64 -5.11
N ALA A 31 -7.89 12.31 -3.99
CA ALA A 31 -6.57 12.41 -3.34
C ALA A 31 -6.17 11.14 -2.57
N VAL A 32 -7.08 10.16 -2.45
CA VAL A 32 -6.84 8.92 -1.70
C VAL A 32 -6.99 7.71 -2.64
N THR A 33 -5.92 6.93 -2.76
CA THR A 33 -5.92 5.66 -3.51
C THR A 33 -6.37 4.52 -2.59
N LEU A 34 -7.40 3.80 -2.99
CA LEU A 34 -7.81 2.55 -2.36
C LEU A 34 -6.94 1.40 -2.91
N ILE A 35 -6.14 0.78 -2.05
CA ILE A 35 -5.42 -0.45 -2.34
C ILE A 35 -6.23 -1.62 -1.76
N ALA A 36 -6.78 -2.46 -2.64
CA ALA A 36 -7.52 -3.65 -2.22
C ALA A 36 -6.53 -4.76 -1.81
N VAL A 37 -6.54 -5.13 -0.52
CA VAL A 37 -5.64 -6.16 0.02
C VAL A 37 -6.23 -7.53 -0.22
N THR A 38 -5.65 -8.27 -1.17
CA THR A 38 -6.24 -9.49 -1.74
C THR A 38 -5.87 -10.78 -1.03
N LYS A 39 -5.10 -10.76 0.07
CA LYS A 39 -4.55 -11.95 0.75
C LYS A 39 -5.57 -13.05 1.07
N THR A 40 -6.82 -12.70 1.38
CA THR A 40 -7.92 -13.63 1.69
C THR A 40 -8.95 -13.75 0.55
N ALA A 41 -8.78 -12.98 -0.53
CA ALA A 41 -9.74 -12.94 -1.62
C ALA A 41 -9.65 -14.19 -2.52
N ALA A 42 -10.79 -14.70 -2.95
CA ALA A 42 -10.86 -15.70 -3.99
C ALA A 42 -10.52 -15.09 -5.38
N PRO A 43 -9.97 -15.86 -6.32
CA PRO A 43 -9.62 -15.35 -7.65
C PRO A 43 -10.78 -14.67 -8.38
N GLU A 44 -12.00 -15.16 -8.20
CA GLU A 44 -13.23 -14.60 -8.79
C GLU A 44 -13.51 -13.20 -8.24
N GLN A 45 -13.34 -13.00 -6.94
CA GLN A 45 -13.51 -11.69 -6.28
C GLN A 45 -12.49 -10.67 -6.79
N ILE A 46 -11.24 -11.10 -7.04
CA ILE A 46 -10.22 -10.20 -7.58
C ILE A 46 -10.54 -9.79 -9.02
N ARG A 47 -11.05 -10.73 -9.84
CA ARG A 47 -11.53 -10.42 -11.20
C ARG A 47 -12.71 -9.47 -11.18
N GLU A 48 -13.64 -9.65 -10.24
CA GLU A 48 -14.79 -8.79 -10.05
C GLU A 48 -14.35 -7.37 -9.64
N LEU A 49 -13.38 -7.22 -8.73
CA LEU A 49 -12.81 -5.91 -8.39
C LEU A 49 -12.27 -5.17 -9.62
N LEU A 50 -11.56 -5.87 -10.51
CA LEU A 50 -11.10 -5.26 -11.76
C LEU A 50 -12.27 -4.77 -12.62
N GLN A 51 -13.36 -5.53 -12.71
CA GLN A 51 -14.57 -5.15 -13.44
C GLN A 51 -15.31 -3.99 -12.78
N LEU A 52 -15.09 -3.78 -11.48
CA LEU A 52 -15.58 -2.62 -10.71
C LEU A 52 -14.61 -1.42 -10.75
N GLY A 53 -13.55 -1.49 -11.58
CA GLY A 53 -12.62 -0.39 -11.79
C GLY A 53 -11.47 -0.28 -10.77
N VAL A 54 -11.33 -1.23 -9.83
CA VAL A 54 -10.26 -1.22 -8.82
C VAL A 54 -8.99 -1.83 -9.40
N GLY A 55 -7.98 -1.01 -9.66
CA GLY A 55 -6.71 -1.41 -10.29
C GLY A 55 -5.50 -1.46 -9.37
N ASP A 56 -5.61 -1.02 -8.11
CA ASP A 56 -4.54 -1.06 -7.12
C ASP A 56 -4.77 -2.23 -6.16
N LEU A 57 -3.94 -3.27 -6.28
CA LEU A 57 -4.05 -4.51 -5.53
C LEU A 57 -2.83 -4.72 -4.63
N GLY A 58 -3.05 -5.08 -3.36
CA GLY A 58 -1.99 -5.26 -2.38
C GLY A 58 -1.85 -6.70 -1.90
N GLU A 59 -0.60 -7.18 -1.79
CA GLU A 59 -0.27 -8.48 -1.23
C GLU A 59 0.79 -8.40 -0.15
N SER A 60 0.60 -9.18 0.92
CA SER A 60 1.53 -9.24 2.04
C SER A 60 2.64 -10.27 1.85
N ARG A 61 2.42 -11.29 1.03
CA ARG A 61 3.36 -12.40 0.81
C ARG A 61 3.90 -12.39 -0.62
N ALA A 62 5.23 -12.35 -0.77
CA ALA A 62 5.91 -12.29 -2.07
C ALA A 62 5.50 -13.41 -3.05
N GLN A 63 5.32 -14.63 -2.55
CA GLN A 63 4.90 -15.77 -3.39
C GLN A 63 3.48 -15.61 -3.91
N GLN A 64 2.55 -15.18 -3.03
CA GLN A 64 1.16 -14.92 -3.42
C GLN A 64 1.06 -13.75 -4.41
N LEU A 65 1.86 -12.69 -4.20
CA LEU A 65 1.95 -11.58 -5.14
C LEU A 65 2.30 -12.08 -6.55
N SER A 66 3.38 -12.83 -6.69
CA SER A 66 3.83 -13.32 -8.00
C SER A 66 2.81 -14.25 -8.64
N GLN A 67 2.25 -15.19 -7.87
CA GLN A 67 1.26 -16.14 -8.37
C GLN A 67 -0.02 -15.44 -8.84
N ARG A 68 -0.58 -14.55 -8.03
CA ARG A 68 -1.81 -13.82 -8.36
C ARG A 68 -1.61 -12.85 -9.50
N ALA A 69 -0.47 -12.17 -9.54
CA ALA A 69 -0.14 -11.26 -10.63
C ALA A 69 -0.09 -11.98 -11.98
N MET A 70 0.54 -13.16 -12.06
CA MET A 70 0.56 -13.95 -13.29
C MET A 70 -0.85 -14.37 -13.72
N GLN A 71 -1.65 -14.92 -12.82
CA GLN A 71 -3.02 -15.39 -13.11
C GLN A 71 -3.94 -14.25 -13.55
N LEU A 72 -3.84 -13.10 -12.87
CA LEU A 72 -4.73 -11.98 -13.14
C LEU A 72 -4.31 -11.17 -14.36
N ASN A 73 -3.02 -11.10 -14.66
CA ASN A 73 -2.51 -10.34 -15.81
C ASN A 73 -3.06 -10.86 -17.13
N GLU A 74 -3.15 -12.19 -17.30
CA GLU A 74 -3.75 -12.79 -18.49
C GLU A 74 -5.21 -12.39 -18.67
N PHE A 75 -6.00 -12.46 -17.59
CA PHE A 75 -7.39 -12.02 -17.60
C PHE A 75 -7.51 -10.54 -17.94
N TYR A 76 -6.70 -9.69 -17.29
CA TYR A 76 -6.68 -8.24 -17.51
C TYR A 76 -6.34 -7.88 -18.95
N GLN A 77 -5.29 -8.48 -19.52
CA GLN A 77 -4.87 -8.22 -20.90
C GLN A 77 -5.95 -8.63 -21.93
N ARG A 78 -6.59 -9.78 -21.73
CA ARG A 78 -7.71 -10.21 -22.59
C ARG A 78 -8.86 -9.20 -22.59
N ARG A 79 -9.24 -8.71 -21.40
CA ARG A 79 -10.33 -7.72 -21.27
C ARG A 79 -9.96 -6.40 -21.94
N LYS A 80 -8.75 -5.91 -21.75
CA LYS A 80 -8.26 -4.69 -22.41
C LYS A 80 -8.25 -4.82 -23.93
N GLN A 81 -7.80 -5.95 -24.47
CA GLN A 81 -7.82 -6.23 -25.91
C GLN A 81 -9.22 -6.24 -26.52
N HIS A 82 -10.22 -6.64 -25.75
CA HIS A 82 -11.63 -6.62 -26.17
C HIS A 82 -12.33 -5.27 -25.92
N GLY A 83 -11.60 -4.24 -25.50
CA GLY A 83 -12.17 -2.91 -25.29
C GLY A 83 -13.12 -2.81 -24.10
N ASP A 84 -12.94 -3.67 -23.08
CA ASP A 84 -13.76 -3.63 -21.87
C ASP A 84 -13.41 -2.39 -21.04
N GLU A 85 -14.28 -1.38 -21.11
CA GLU A 85 -14.13 -0.11 -20.39
C GLU A 85 -14.32 -0.24 -18.89
N ALA A 86 -14.91 -1.36 -18.40
CA ALA A 86 -15.11 -1.58 -16.98
C ALA A 86 -13.82 -1.90 -16.23
N VAL A 87 -12.80 -2.45 -16.92
CA VAL A 87 -11.51 -2.70 -16.27
C VAL A 87 -10.65 -1.43 -16.17
N PRO A 88 -9.88 -1.25 -15.09
CA PRO A 88 -9.08 -0.04 -14.87
C PRO A 88 -8.03 0.13 -15.97
N ASP A 89 -7.61 1.38 -16.24
CA ASP A 89 -6.57 1.67 -17.22
C ASP A 89 -5.23 1.06 -16.87
N LYS A 90 -4.95 0.91 -15.59
CA LYS A 90 -3.70 0.35 -15.08
C LYS A 90 -3.99 -0.66 -13.99
N LEU A 91 -3.37 -1.82 -14.09
CA LEU A 91 -3.29 -2.80 -13.01
C LEU A 91 -1.94 -2.63 -12.31
N ARG A 92 -1.98 -2.30 -11.02
CA ARG A 92 -0.80 -2.07 -10.18
C ARG A 92 -0.82 -3.04 -9.00
N TRP A 93 0.30 -3.73 -8.84
CA TRP A 93 0.52 -4.59 -7.69
C TRP A 93 1.42 -3.91 -6.67
N HIS A 94 1.00 -3.95 -5.41
CA HIS A 94 1.70 -3.37 -4.28
C HIS A 94 2.19 -4.47 -3.36
N MET A 95 3.51 -4.53 -3.11
CA MET A 95 4.06 -5.35 -2.04
C MET A 95 3.91 -4.58 -0.73
N ILE A 96 3.02 -5.03 0.16
CA ILE A 96 2.66 -4.30 1.38
C ILE A 96 3.09 -4.98 2.68
N GLY A 97 3.50 -6.27 2.63
CA GLY A 97 4.02 -7.00 3.78
C GLY A 97 5.54 -7.00 3.85
N HIS A 98 6.09 -7.54 4.94
CA HIS A 98 7.53 -7.67 5.12
C HIS A 98 8.17 -8.41 3.95
N LEU A 99 9.23 -7.85 3.38
CA LEU A 99 9.91 -8.39 2.22
C LEU A 99 11.29 -8.94 2.58
N GLN A 100 11.45 -10.24 2.52
CA GLN A 100 12.74 -10.89 2.68
C GLN A 100 13.63 -10.63 1.45
N ARG A 101 14.93 -10.36 1.65
CA ARG A 101 15.89 -10.05 0.59
C ARG A 101 15.92 -11.09 -0.53
N ASN A 102 15.88 -12.39 -0.20
CA ASN A 102 15.87 -13.48 -1.17
C ASN A 102 14.63 -13.55 -2.07
N LYS A 103 13.58 -12.78 -1.75
CA LYS A 103 12.33 -12.68 -2.54
C LYS A 103 12.26 -11.43 -3.42
N VAL A 104 13.19 -10.47 -3.23
CA VAL A 104 13.21 -9.21 -3.96
C VAL A 104 13.15 -9.42 -5.47
N LYS A 105 13.97 -10.35 -5.99
CA LYS A 105 14.02 -10.64 -7.43
C LYS A 105 12.63 -10.95 -8.00
N ALA A 106 11.86 -11.82 -7.37
CA ALA A 106 10.54 -12.24 -7.84
C ALA A 106 9.50 -11.12 -7.68
N VAL A 107 9.57 -10.36 -6.58
CA VAL A 107 8.66 -9.23 -6.32
C VAL A 107 8.81 -8.14 -7.38
N LEU A 108 10.03 -7.77 -7.76
CA LEU A 108 10.30 -6.72 -8.74
C LEU A 108 9.88 -7.08 -10.17
N GLU A 109 9.52 -8.31 -10.45
CA GLU A 109 8.94 -8.70 -11.74
C GLU A 109 7.51 -8.17 -11.92
N VAL A 110 6.78 -8.01 -10.81
CA VAL A 110 5.35 -7.70 -10.82
C VAL A 110 4.97 -6.47 -10.02
N ALA A 111 5.70 -6.14 -8.95
CA ALA A 111 5.35 -5.02 -8.09
C ALA A 111 5.58 -3.66 -8.75
N SER A 112 4.55 -2.83 -8.74
CA SER A 112 4.61 -1.42 -9.15
C SER A 112 5.14 -0.53 -8.03
N LEU A 113 4.92 -0.93 -6.76
CA LEU A 113 5.34 -0.20 -5.56
C LEU A 113 5.63 -1.18 -4.42
N VAL A 114 6.76 -1.00 -3.75
CA VAL A 114 7.11 -1.73 -2.52
C VAL A 114 6.92 -0.79 -1.33
N HIS A 115 6.03 -1.14 -0.39
CA HIS A 115 5.69 -0.29 0.77
C HIS A 115 6.55 -0.55 1.99
N SER A 116 7.26 -1.66 2.02
CA SER A 116 7.84 -2.26 3.22
C SER A 116 9.37 -2.16 3.30
N VAL A 117 9.96 -1.06 2.83
CA VAL A 117 11.40 -0.88 2.95
C VAL A 117 11.72 -0.34 4.35
N ASP A 118 12.27 -1.20 5.21
CA ASP A 118 12.49 -0.96 6.64
C ASP A 118 13.96 -1.00 7.06
N SER A 119 14.86 -1.28 6.13
CA SER A 119 16.29 -1.42 6.43
C SER A 119 17.17 -1.11 5.21
N LEU A 120 18.39 -0.63 5.49
CA LEU A 120 19.38 -0.37 4.45
C LEU A 120 19.68 -1.61 3.61
N ARG A 121 19.83 -2.78 4.27
CA ARG A 121 20.13 -4.05 3.59
C ARG A 121 19.04 -4.48 2.59
N LEU A 122 17.77 -4.17 2.88
CA LEU A 122 16.68 -4.44 1.95
C LEU A 122 16.70 -3.42 0.80
N ALA A 123 16.94 -2.14 1.10
CA ALA A 123 17.06 -1.10 0.09
C ALA A 123 18.20 -1.39 -0.91
N GLU A 124 19.38 -1.76 -0.43
CA GLU A 124 20.52 -2.17 -1.26
C GLU A 124 20.17 -3.33 -2.19
N GLU A 125 19.51 -4.38 -1.69
CA GLU A 125 19.10 -5.51 -2.51
C GLU A 125 18.06 -5.10 -3.57
N LEU A 126 17.10 -4.23 -3.20
CA LEU A 126 16.12 -3.67 -4.15
C LEU A 126 16.81 -2.87 -5.24
N ASP A 127 17.78 -2.01 -4.90
CA ASP A 127 18.55 -1.21 -5.85
C ASP A 127 19.31 -2.09 -6.83
N ILE A 128 20.06 -3.08 -6.32
CA ILE A 128 20.83 -4.03 -7.13
C ILE A 128 19.92 -4.79 -8.12
N GLN A 129 18.77 -5.27 -7.66
CA GLN A 129 17.87 -6.06 -8.48
C GLN A 129 17.06 -5.19 -9.46
N ALA A 130 16.74 -3.95 -9.11
CA ALA A 130 16.10 -2.98 -9.99
C ALA A 130 17.06 -2.52 -11.10
N ALA A 131 18.33 -2.23 -10.76
CA ALA A 131 19.38 -1.87 -11.72
C ALA A 131 19.60 -2.95 -12.78
N LYS A 132 19.63 -4.24 -12.39
CA LYS A 132 19.73 -5.38 -13.33
C LYS A 132 18.57 -5.44 -14.35
N ARG A 133 17.46 -4.75 -14.07
CA ARG A 133 16.28 -4.69 -14.94
C ARG A 133 16.18 -3.39 -15.73
N ASN A 134 17.16 -2.49 -15.58
CA ASN A 134 17.12 -1.14 -16.13
C ASN A 134 15.83 -0.40 -15.73
N LYS A 135 15.35 -0.60 -14.49
CA LYS A 135 14.15 0.03 -13.94
C LYS A 135 14.51 0.84 -12.73
N ARG A 136 13.79 1.93 -12.53
CA ARG A 136 13.79 2.67 -11.28
C ARG A 136 12.55 2.27 -10.50
N GLN A 137 12.75 1.57 -9.36
CA GLN A 137 11.66 1.00 -8.57
C GLN A 137 11.11 2.01 -7.57
N PRO A 138 9.83 2.36 -7.63
CA PRO A 138 9.18 3.13 -6.59
C PRO A 138 9.12 2.36 -5.27
N VAL A 139 9.48 3.02 -4.18
CA VAL A 139 9.48 2.45 -2.83
C VAL A 139 8.94 3.44 -1.80
N LEU A 140 8.34 2.91 -0.72
CA LEU A 140 8.03 3.66 0.49
C LEU A 140 8.94 3.20 1.62
N LEU A 141 9.41 4.15 2.44
CA LEU A 141 10.06 3.85 3.69
C LEU A 141 9.01 3.40 4.72
N GLN A 142 9.16 2.21 5.27
CA GLN A 142 8.31 1.75 6.37
C GLN A 142 8.83 2.27 7.70
N VAL A 143 8.03 3.06 8.40
CA VAL A 143 8.35 3.65 9.70
C VAL A 143 7.51 2.99 10.79
N ASN A 144 8.14 2.56 11.86
CA ASN A 144 7.47 2.12 13.09
C ASN A 144 7.15 3.33 13.96
N ALA A 145 6.06 4.02 13.64
CA ALA A 145 5.61 5.18 14.40
C ALA A 145 4.76 4.83 15.63
N SER A 146 4.38 3.56 15.80
CA SER A 146 3.73 3.05 17.01
C SER A 146 4.73 2.79 18.16
N GLU A 147 6.04 2.76 17.83
CA GLU A 147 7.14 2.47 18.76
C GLU A 147 7.08 1.09 19.43
N GLU A 148 6.26 0.19 18.87
CA GLU A 148 6.18 -1.18 19.37
C GLU A 148 7.36 -2.03 18.88
N PRO A 149 8.11 -2.70 19.79
CA PRO A 149 9.27 -3.52 19.42
C PRO A 149 8.94 -4.71 18.50
N SER A 150 7.68 -5.16 18.51
CA SER A 150 7.23 -6.30 17.71
C SER A 150 6.91 -5.97 16.27
N LYS A 151 6.85 -4.69 15.89
CA LYS A 151 6.47 -4.25 14.53
C LYS A 151 7.69 -3.96 13.66
N PHE A 152 7.52 -4.28 12.38
CA PHE A 152 8.50 -3.91 11.36
C PHE A 152 8.45 -2.40 11.07
N GLY A 153 9.56 -1.89 10.59
CA GLY A 153 9.73 -0.49 10.26
C GLY A 153 10.94 0.10 10.96
N VAL A 154 11.52 1.11 10.35
CA VAL A 154 12.60 1.88 10.97
C VAL A 154 12.04 2.74 12.11
N ALA A 155 12.77 2.88 13.19
CA ALA A 155 12.39 3.80 14.26
C ALA A 155 12.30 5.25 13.73
N VAL A 156 11.38 6.04 14.28
CA VAL A 156 11.15 7.45 13.88
C VAL A 156 12.45 8.24 13.83
N GLY A 157 13.29 8.15 14.88
CA GLY A 157 14.56 8.88 14.95
C GLY A 157 15.62 8.48 13.92
N ALA A 158 15.46 7.33 13.23
CA ALA A 158 16.38 6.89 12.19
C ALA A 158 15.77 7.02 10.77
N ALA A 159 14.52 7.47 10.65
CA ALA A 159 13.79 7.50 9.40
C ALA A 159 14.41 8.44 8.36
N VAL A 160 14.80 9.64 8.77
CA VAL A 160 15.43 10.65 7.88
C VAL A 160 16.73 10.10 7.30
N HIS A 161 17.59 9.55 8.15
CA HIS A 161 18.88 9.03 7.70
C HIS A 161 18.73 7.86 6.71
N LEU A 162 17.81 6.90 6.97
CA LEU A 162 17.58 5.81 6.02
C LEU A 162 16.93 6.32 4.73
N ALA A 163 16.05 7.32 4.81
CA ALA A 163 15.45 7.94 3.63
C ALA A 163 16.50 8.61 2.73
N GLU A 164 17.48 9.33 3.30
CA GLU A 164 18.61 9.91 2.54
C GLU A 164 19.43 8.84 1.82
N GLN A 165 19.71 7.73 2.50
CA GLN A 165 20.43 6.62 1.90
C GLN A 165 19.64 6.01 0.73
N ILE A 166 18.31 5.79 0.89
CA ILE A 166 17.44 5.30 -0.19
C ILE A 166 17.38 6.27 -1.36
N ASP A 167 17.27 7.58 -1.10
CA ASP A 167 17.20 8.62 -2.13
C ASP A 167 18.49 8.73 -2.95
N SER A 168 19.63 8.37 -2.36
CA SER A 168 20.92 8.30 -3.06
C SER A 168 21.09 7.08 -3.98
N MET A 169 20.20 6.08 -3.90
CA MET A 169 20.26 4.85 -4.69
C MET A 169 19.69 5.07 -6.11
N PRO A 170 20.46 4.86 -7.18
CA PRO A 170 20.07 5.29 -8.51
C PRO A 170 18.90 4.50 -9.11
N ALA A 171 18.73 3.22 -8.74
CA ALA A 171 17.66 2.38 -9.23
C ALA A 171 16.41 2.37 -8.33
N LEU A 172 16.41 3.14 -7.23
CA LEU A 172 15.24 3.35 -6.40
C LEU A 172 14.64 4.73 -6.60
N GLN A 173 13.36 4.84 -6.31
CA GLN A 173 12.65 6.12 -6.22
C GLN A 173 11.88 6.16 -4.90
N LEU A 174 12.33 6.94 -3.95
CA LEU A 174 11.59 7.16 -2.72
C LEU A 174 10.36 8.03 -3.02
N VAL A 175 9.17 7.45 -2.91
CA VAL A 175 7.93 8.15 -3.26
C VAL A 175 7.03 8.43 -2.05
N GLY A 176 7.44 8.04 -0.84
CA GLY A 176 6.67 8.29 0.37
C GLY A 176 7.05 7.41 1.55
N ILE A 177 6.14 7.38 2.52
CA ILE A 177 6.27 6.62 3.76
C ILE A 177 5.09 5.68 3.93
N MET A 178 5.32 4.56 4.60
CA MET A 178 4.28 3.63 5.04
C MET A 178 4.37 3.43 6.55
N THR A 179 3.22 3.33 7.21
CA THR A 179 3.10 2.87 8.60
C THR A 179 1.87 2.01 8.82
N MET A 180 1.84 1.32 9.95
CA MET A 180 0.68 0.60 10.45
C MET A 180 0.46 0.97 11.91
N ALA A 181 -0.77 1.38 12.26
CA ALA A 181 -1.19 1.51 13.63
C ALA A 181 -1.55 0.13 14.22
N GLU A 182 -1.72 0.05 15.52
CA GLU A 182 -2.16 -1.15 16.19
C GLU A 182 -3.67 -1.29 16.14
N ALA A 183 -4.15 -2.49 15.78
CA ALA A 183 -5.56 -2.72 15.49
C ALA A 183 -6.49 -2.61 16.72
N GLU A 184 -5.95 -2.89 17.93
CA GLU A 184 -6.73 -2.95 19.17
C GLU A 184 -6.53 -1.72 20.07
N GLU A 185 -5.89 -0.67 19.54
CA GLU A 185 -5.61 0.55 20.30
C GLU A 185 -6.76 1.56 20.26
N SER A 186 -6.73 2.49 21.21
CA SER A 186 -7.67 3.59 21.24
C SER A 186 -7.52 4.52 20.02
N GLU A 187 -8.60 5.18 19.61
CA GLU A 187 -8.57 6.16 18.52
C GLU A 187 -7.45 7.20 18.71
N ALA A 188 -7.25 7.66 19.94
CA ALA A 188 -6.20 8.64 20.26
C ALA A 188 -4.79 8.13 19.96
N LYS A 189 -4.48 6.88 20.27
CA LYS A 189 -3.19 6.27 19.98
C LYS A 189 -3.00 6.00 18.50
N ILE A 190 -4.03 5.50 17.81
CA ILE A 190 -4.06 5.32 16.37
C ILE A 190 -3.76 6.66 15.68
N ARG A 191 -4.47 7.71 16.06
CA ARG A 191 -4.29 9.06 15.53
C ARG A 191 -2.87 9.57 15.80
N HIS A 192 -2.35 9.37 16.99
CA HIS A 192 -0.98 9.74 17.34
C HIS A 192 0.04 9.08 16.41
N THR A 193 -0.09 7.78 16.13
CA THR A 193 0.78 7.05 15.18
C THR A 193 0.75 7.70 13.78
N PHE A 194 -0.43 8.06 13.28
CA PHE A 194 -0.56 8.69 11.97
C PHE A 194 -0.02 10.13 11.94
N VAL A 195 -0.22 10.90 13.00
CA VAL A 195 0.36 12.23 13.16
C VAL A 195 1.89 12.16 13.14
N ARG A 196 2.48 11.26 13.94
CA ARG A 196 3.94 11.04 13.95
C ARG A 196 4.49 10.66 12.58
N THR A 197 3.77 9.81 11.84
CA THR A 197 4.16 9.45 10.47
C THR A 197 4.12 10.65 9.53
N ARG A 198 3.08 11.48 9.64
CA ARG A 198 2.97 12.73 8.85
C ARG A 198 4.11 13.70 9.19
N GLU A 199 4.46 13.84 10.46
CA GLU A 199 5.58 14.69 10.88
C GLU A 199 6.90 14.25 10.21
N VAL A 200 7.22 12.95 10.22
CA VAL A 200 8.38 12.40 9.49
C VAL A 200 8.29 12.72 7.99
N PHE A 201 7.12 12.56 7.38
CA PHE A 201 6.94 12.87 5.96
C PHE A 201 7.18 14.33 5.63
N GLU A 202 6.70 15.27 6.46
CA GLU A 202 6.94 16.69 6.28
C GLU A 202 8.43 17.06 6.54
N GLU A 203 9.09 16.38 7.47
CA GLU A 203 10.52 16.52 7.69
C GLU A 203 11.34 16.10 6.46
N LEU A 204 11.00 14.95 5.82
CA LEU A 204 11.63 14.53 4.57
C LEU A 204 11.42 15.56 3.45
N LYS A 205 10.23 16.14 3.35
CA LYS A 205 9.96 17.24 2.38
C LYS A 205 10.81 18.48 2.67
N TRP A 206 10.91 18.85 3.92
CA TRP A 206 11.74 19.98 4.34
C TRP A 206 13.19 19.79 3.90
N HIS A 207 13.74 18.61 4.08
CA HIS A 207 15.09 18.23 3.63
C HIS A 207 15.19 17.97 2.13
N LYS A 208 14.06 18.06 1.38
CA LYS A 208 13.96 17.78 -0.06
C LYS A 208 14.34 16.33 -0.44
N ILE A 209 14.30 15.40 0.51
CA ILE A 209 14.54 13.98 0.28
C ILE A 209 13.39 13.41 -0.57
N GLY A 210 13.71 12.64 -1.62
CA GLY A 210 12.74 12.16 -2.62
C GLY A 210 12.26 13.22 -3.60
N GLY A 211 12.62 14.50 -3.38
CA GLY A 211 12.27 15.61 -4.26
C GLY A 211 10.78 15.69 -4.58
N THR A 212 10.43 15.94 -5.85
CA THR A 212 9.04 16.00 -6.33
C THR A 212 8.34 14.63 -6.36
N SER A 213 9.08 13.54 -6.17
CA SER A 213 8.53 12.18 -6.13
C SER A 213 7.92 11.84 -4.78
N LEU A 214 8.32 12.48 -3.70
CA LEU A 214 7.83 12.24 -2.34
C LEU A 214 6.41 12.81 -2.16
N ARG A 215 5.39 11.94 -2.29
CA ARG A 215 3.98 12.34 -2.31
C ARG A 215 3.03 11.39 -1.62
N HIS A 216 3.48 10.19 -1.20
CA HIS A 216 2.59 9.17 -0.69
C HIS A 216 2.75 8.96 0.82
N LEU A 217 1.62 8.99 1.53
CA LEU A 217 1.45 8.48 2.88
C LEU A 217 0.55 7.25 2.80
N SER A 218 1.15 6.05 2.91
CA SER A 218 0.44 4.79 2.95
C SER A 218 0.18 4.40 4.39
N MET A 219 -1.01 4.69 4.88
CA MET A 219 -1.45 4.40 6.25
C MET A 219 -2.97 4.26 6.30
N GLY A 220 -3.46 3.47 7.26
CA GLY A 220 -4.87 3.14 7.39
C GLY A 220 -5.25 1.82 6.73
N MET A 221 -5.98 1.01 7.50
CA MET A 221 -6.54 -0.30 7.15
C MET A 221 -8.06 -0.29 7.41
N SER A 222 -8.72 -1.43 7.29
CA SER A 222 -10.20 -1.55 7.34
C SER A 222 -10.87 -0.92 8.56
N HIS A 223 -10.16 -0.79 9.70
CA HIS A 223 -10.71 -0.30 10.97
C HIS A 223 -10.27 1.11 11.35
N ASP A 224 -9.29 1.70 10.64
CA ASP A 224 -8.69 2.98 11.02
C ASP A 224 -8.42 3.93 9.84
N PHE A 225 -8.85 3.56 8.63
CA PHE A 225 -8.53 4.34 7.42
C PHE A 225 -9.19 5.73 7.42
N GLU A 226 -10.33 5.93 8.07
CA GLU A 226 -10.95 7.25 8.19
C GLU A 226 -10.05 8.20 8.99
N ILE A 227 -9.50 7.72 10.12
CA ILE A 227 -8.56 8.49 10.94
C ILE A 227 -7.29 8.77 10.12
N ALA A 228 -6.79 7.77 9.38
CA ALA A 228 -5.63 7.94 8.52
C ALA A 228 -5.86 9.01 7.43
N ILE A 229 -7.04 9.05 6.82
CA ILE A 229 -7.41 10.06 5.81
C ILE A 229 -7.46 11.45 6.45
N GLU A 230 -8.04 11.57 7.63
CA GLU A 230 -8.06 12.82 8.39
C GLU A 230 -6.64 13.33 8.68
N GLU A 231 -5.70 12.41 8.94
CA GLU A 231 -4.29 12.71 9.19
C GLU A 231 -3.42 12.76 7.92
N GLY A 232 -4.02 12.74 6.73
CA GLY A 232 -3.32 13.02 5.48
C GLY A 232 -2.95 11.81 4.63
N ALA A 233 -3.44 10.59 4.94
CA ALA A 233 -3.18 9.42 4.09
C ALA A 233 -3.53 9.69 2.62
N THR A 234 -2.67 9.26 1.72
CA THR A 234 -2.89 9.29 0.27
C THR A 234 -3.13 7.89 -0.30
N MET A 235 -2.83 6.86 0.49
CA MET A 235 -3.11 5.46 0.17
C MET A 235 -3.65 4.77 1.41
N VAL A 236 -4.78 4.06 1.26
CA VAL A 236 -5.37 3.21 2.31
C VAL A 236 -5.40 1.76 1.83
N ARG A 237 -5.17 0.81 2.73
CA ARG A 237 -5.02 -0.62 2.42
C ARG A 237 -6.18 -1.40 3.04
N ILE A 238 -7.17 -1.73 2.23
CA ILE A 238 -8.44 -2.29 2.71
C ILE A 238 -8.57 -3.75 2.31
N GLY A 239 -8.70 -4.64 3.27
CA GLY A 239 -8.87 -6.09 3.09
C GLY A 239 -10.20 -6.59 3.64
N THR A 240 -10.32 -6.70 4.96
CA THR A 240 -11.47 -7.29 5.66
C THR A 240 -12.79 -6.58 5.37
N ALA A 241 -12.78 -5.27 5.20
CA ALA A 241 -13.97 -4.52 4.84
C ALA A 241 -14.51 -4.87 3.44
N LEU A 242 -13.65 -5.27 2.50
CA LEU A 242 -14.04 -5.69 1.15
C LEU A 242 -14.40 -7.18 1.07
N PHE A 243 -13.54 -8.05 1.59
CA PHE A 243 -13.66 -9.50 1.36
C PHE A 243 -14.29 -10.27 2.53
N GLY A 244 -14.49 -9.61 3.67
CA GLY A 244 -14.79 -10.26 4.94
C GLY A 244 -13.53 -10.87 5.55
N GLY A 245 -13.64 -11.39 6.76
CA GLY A 245 -12.55 -11.94 7.57
C GLY A 245 -12.75 -11.55 9.02
N LYS A 246 -12.00 -12.15 9.93
CA LYS A 246 -12.01 -11.72 11.33
C LYS A 246 -11.14 -10.47 11.49
N PRO A 247 -11.50 -9.53 12.38
CA PRO A 247 -10.56 -8.51 12.86
C PRO A 247 -9.29 -9.22 13.37
N GLY A 248 -8.12 -8.79 12.90
CA GLY A 248 -6.85 -9.47 13.20
C GLY A 248 -6.22 -10.24 12.05
N ASP A 249 -6.98 -10.68 11.04
CA ASP A 249 -6.41 -11.29 9.82
C ASP A 249 -5.56 -10.29 9.00
N GLU A 250 -5.61 -9.01 9.34
CA GLU A 250 -4.78 -7.94 8.77
C GLU A 250 -3.44 -7.79 9.48
N VAL A 251 -3.32 -8.28 10.71
CA VAL A 251 -2.07 -8.27 11.48
C VAL A 251 -1.16 -9.38 10.95
N MET A 252 0.09 -9.05 10.73
CA MET A 252 1.10 -9.93 10.17
C MET A 252 1.22 -11.24 10.94
N GLU A 253 1.00 -12.36 10.28
CA GLU A 253 1.49 -13.64 10.75
C GLU A 253 3.02 -13.58 10.83
N LYS A 254 3.55 -13.77 12.02
CA LYS A 254 4.97 -14.03 12.24
C LYS A 254 5.32 -15.36 11.58
N GLU A 255 6.16 -15.35 10.55
CA GLU A 255 6.99 -16.49 10.13
C GLU A 255 8.45 -16.18 10.39
#